data_5d08aa4cf9c84c63786ca4d02797250d
#
_entry.id   5d08aa4cf9c84c63786ca4d02797250d
#
_cell.length_a   1.000
_cell.length_b   1.000
_cell.length_c   1.000
_cell.angle_alpha   90.00
_cell.angle_beta   90.00
_cell.angle_gamma   90.00
#
_symmetry.space_group_name_H-M   'P 1'
#
loop_
_entity.id
_entity.type
_entity.pdbx_description
1 polymer ?
#
loop_
_entity_poly.entity_id
_entity_poly.type
_entity_poly.pdbx_seq_one_letter_code
_entity_poly.pdbx_strand_id
1 'polypeptide(L)'
;GSQLARMVEAYRQTDPFGELYVIAVPESTGAAATVTLTVTGAATETGTVNVYVGRTRVQAPVTNGDNVATIASSIKDAINAVPALPFTASSSAGVVTLTARHKGLCGNEIPVSLNYYGFGGGEVLPAGVQIAVATGTAGTGAPVLTGAVAAMADEPFDY
;
A
#
# COMPACT_ATOMS: atom_id res chain seq x y z
N GLY A 1 -7.50 -9.65 3.74
CA GLY A 1 -8.01 -9.68 5.11
C GLY A 1 -8.36 -8.28 5.59
N SER A 2 -9.28 -8.16 6.54
CA SER A 2 -9.64 -6.86 7.12
C SER A 2 -8.47 -6.28 7.94
N GLN A 3 -8.47 -4.97 8.17
CA GLN A 3 -7.48 -4.32 9.03
C GLN A 3 -7.49 -4.93 10.44
N LEU A 4 -8.68 -5.18 10.98
CA LEU A 4 -8.88 -5.81 12.28
C LEU A 4 -8.22 -7.21 12.36
N ALA A 5 -8.39 -8.04 11.31
CA ALA A 5 -7.76 -9.37 11.29
C ALA A 5 -6.23 -9.30 11.36
N ARG A 6 -5.62 -8.33 10.66
CA ARG A 6 -4.16 -8.11 10.72
C ARG A 6 -3.69 -7.63 12.09
N MET A 7 -4.47 -6.78 12.74
CA MET A 7 -4.18 -6.32 14.12
C MET A 7 -4.24 -7.48 15.10
N VAL A 8 -5.27 -8.33 15.01
CA VAL A 8 -5.42 -9.53 15.83
C VAL A 8 -4.27 -10.50 15.59
N GLU A 9 -3.91 -10.72 14.33
CA GLU A 9 -2.78 -11.59 13.96
C GLU A 9 -1.45 -11.07 14.55
N ALA A 10 -1.17 -9.78 14.41
CA ALA A 10 0.04 -9.16 14.96
C ALA A 10 0.08 -9.25 16.51
N TYR A 11 -1.05 -9.03 17.17
CA TYR A 11 -1.15 -9.20 18.63
C TYR A 11 -0.86 -10.64 19.04
N ARG A 12 -1.49 -11.62 18.37
CA ARG A 12 -1.33 -13.06 18.68
C ARG A 12 0.07 -13.59 18.41
N GLN A 13 0.85 -12.95 17.53
CA GLN A 13 2.26 -13.28 17.34
C GLN A 13 3.12 -12.92 18.58
N THR A 14 2.71 -11.89 19.32
CA THR A 14 3.42 -11.42 20.52
C THR A 14 2.88 -12.08 21.78
N ASP A 15 1.58 -12.22 21.88
CA ASP A 15 0.88 -12.86 22.99
C ASP A 15 -0.14 -13.90 22.51
N PRO A 16 0.28 -15.19 22.35
CA PRO A 16 -0.59 -16.25 21.83
C PRO A 16 -1.70 -16.66 22.80
N PHE A 17 -1.52 -16.44 24.10
CA PHE A 17 -2.39 -16.99 25.15
C PHE A 17 -3.18 -15.94 25.93
N GLY A 18 -2.86 -14.65 25.79
CA GLY A 18 -3.55 -13.56 26.45
C GLY A 18 -5.02 -13.47 26.04
N GLU A 19 -5.87 -13.00 26.94
CA GLU A 19 -7.25 -12.64 26.57
C GLU A 19 -7.24 -11.44 25.63
N LEU A 20 -8.01 -11.54 24.54
CA LEU A 20 -8.14 -10.47 23.56
C LEU A 20 -9.61 -10.26 23.23
N TYR A 21 -10.10 -9.10 23.60
CA TYR A 21 -11.42 -8.63 23.22
C TYR A 21 -11.34 -7.83 21.93
N VAL A 22 -12.22 -8.13 20.99
CA VAL A 22 -12.22 -7.50 19.67
C VAL A 22 -13.60 -6.98 19.36
N ILE A 23 -13.72 -5.69 19.12
CA ILE A 23 -14.95 -5.03 18.68
C ILE A 23 -14.76 -4.55 17.24
N ALA A 24 -15.56 -5.10 16.32
CA ALA A 24 -15.54 -4.67 14.95
C ALA A 24 -16.23 -3.32 14.78
N VAL A 25 -15.49 -2.32 14.30
CA VAL A 25 -16.03 -1.00 13.97
C VAL A 25 -16.20 -0.92 12.45
N PRO A 26 -17.36 -0.42 11.95
CA PRO A 26 -17.56 -0.20 10.53
C PRO A 26 -16.48 0.72 9.93
N GLU A 27 -16.11 0.45 8.69
CA GLU A 27 -15.18 1.30 7.95
C GLU A 27 -15.74 2.72 7.84
N SER A 28 -14.83 3.71 7.85
CA SER A 28 -15.18 5.12 7.62
C SER A 28 -15.97 5.30 6.31
N THR A 29 -16.95 6.20 6.31
CA THR A 29 -17.72 6.59 5.11
C THR A 29 -16.93 7.49 4.15
N GLY A 30 -15.73 7.92 4.52
CA GLY A 30 -14.86 8.79 3.72
C GLY A 30 -14.25 8.11 2.50
N ALA A 31 -13.24 8.75 1.92
CA ALA A 31 -12.49 8.27 0.76
C ALA A 31 -11.23 7.50 1.18
N ALA A 32 -10.77 6.59 0.33
CA ALA A 32 -9.45 5.97 0.44
C ALA A 32 -8.37 6.90 -0.13
N ALA A 33 -7.19 6.90 0.48
CA ALA A 33 -6.03 7.61 -0.06
C ALA A 33 -5.57 6.98 -1.37
N THR A 34 -5.05 7.82 -2.28
CA THR A 34 -4.43 7.35 -3.52
C THR A 34 -3.03 7.93 -3.70
N VAL A 35 -2.17 7.16 -4.35
CA VAL A 35 -0.84 7.59 -4.80
C VAL A 35 -0.70 7.23 -6.28
N THR A 36 -0.12 8.08 -7.08
CA THR A 36 0.09 7.83 -8.50
C THR A 36 1.58 7.68 -8.82
N LEU A 37 1.90 6.70 -9.66
CA LEU A 37 3.22 6.55 -10.28
C LEU A 37 3.03 6.75 -11.78
N THR A 38 3.61 7.82 -12.31
CA THR A 38 3.54 8.13 -13.74
C THR A 38 4.82 7.70 -14.42
N VAL A 39 4.71 6.71 -15.28
CA VAL A 39 5.83 6.22 -16.10
C VAL A 39 5.95 7.08 -17.34
N THR A 40 7.14 7.66 -17.55
CA THR A 40 7.49 8.40 -18.76
C THR A 40 8.78 7.84 -19.35
N GLY A 41 8.77 7.51 -20.62
CA GLY A 41 9.90 6.89 -21.32
C GLY A 41 9.82 5.36 -21.39
N ALA A 42 10.16 4.84 -22.54
CA ALA A 42 10.25 3.41 -22.81
C ALA A 42 11.59 2.86 -22.30
N ALA A 43 11.61 1.59 -21.94
CA ALA A 43 12.84 0.92 -21.51
C ALA A 43 13.79 0.68 -22.71
N THR A 44 15.02 1.12 -22.57
CA THR A 44 16.11 0.82 -23.52
C THR A 44 17.03 -0.29 -23.02
N GLU A 45 16.82 -0.76 -21.79
CA GLU A 45 17.52 -1.89 -21.19
C GLU A 45 16.57 -2.73 -20.35
N THR A 46 16.90 -4.00 -20.18
CA THR A 46 16.21 -4.90 -19.26
C THR A 46 16.68 -4.62 -17.83
N GLY A 47 15.72 -4.63 -16.89
CA GLY A 47 16.03 -4.39 -15.48
C GLY A 47 14.84 -4.58 -14.57
N THR A 48 14.88 -3.97 -13.40
CA THR A 48 13.83 -4.10 -12.38
C THR A 48 13.51 -2.75 -11.79
N VAL A 49 12.23 -2.43 -11.68
CA VAL A 49 11.75 -1.28 -10.91
C VAL A 49 11.45 -1.75 -9.49
N ASN A 50 12.13 -1.16 -8.50
CA ASN A 50 11.87 -1.44 -7.09
C ASN A 50 10.92 -0.39 -6.53
N VAL A 51 9.71 -0.82 -6.18
CA VAL A 51 8.68 0.03 -5.53
C VAL A 51 8.62 -0.33 -4.05
N TYR A 52 8.73 0.66 -3.20
CA TYR A 52 8.58 0.51 -1.76
C TYR A 52 7.23 1.06 -1.32
N VAL A 53 6.44 0.22 -0.67
CA VAL A 53 5.18 0.60 -0.03
C VAL A 53 5.36 0.40 1.47
N GLY A 54 5.52 1.50 2.20
CA GLY A 54 6.01 1.43 3.56
C GLY A 54 7.42 0.82 3.59
N ARG A 55 7.56 -0.32 4.29
CA ARG A 55 8.83 -1.06 4.38
C ARG A 55 8.93 -2.25 3.42
N THR A 56 7.88 -2.53 2.68
CA THR A 56 7.82 -3.70 1.80
C THR A 56 8.30 -3.33 0.40
N ARG A 57 9.37 -4.00 -0.04
CA ARG A 57 9.86 -3.89 -1.41
C ARG A 57 9.07 -4.80 -2.34
N VAL A 58 8.63 -4.23 -3.46
CA VAL A 58 8.02 -4.94 -4.57
C VAL A 58 8.90 -4.74 -5.81
N GLN A 59 9.16 -5.80 -6.53
CA GLN A 59 10.01 -5.78 -7.71
C GLN A 59 9.18 -6.06 -8.97
N ALA A 60 9.17 -5.09 -9.89
CA ALA A 60 8.51 -5.20 -11.18
C ALA A 60 9.56 -5.39 -12.28
N PRO A 61 9.54 -6.51 -13.01
CA PRO A 61 10.45 -6.73 -14.12
C PRO A 61 10.11 -5.80 -15.29
N VAL A 62 11.15 -5.35 -15.99
CA VAL A 62 11.06 -4.52 -17.19
C VAL A 62 12.01 -5.10 -18.23
N THR A 63 11.54 -5.23 -19.46
CA THR A 63 12.30 -5.76 -20.58
C THR A 63 12.66 -4.64 -21.54
N ASN A 64 13.82 -4.74 -22.19
CA ASN A 64 14.20 -3.81 -23.24
C ASN A 64 13.12 -3.73 -24.32
N GLY A 65 12.70 -2.52 -24.66
CA GLY A 65 11.62 -2.25 -25.62
C GLY A 65 10.23 -2.12 -24.99
N ASP A 66 10.07 -2.35 -23.67
CA ASP A 66 8.80 -2.13 -23.01
C ASP A 66 8.39 -0.66 -23.09
N ASN A 67 7.16 -0.42 -23.51
CA ASN A 67 6.57 0.91 -23.51
C ASN A 67 6.01 1.28 -22.12
N VAL A 68 5.64 2.52 -21.93
CA VAL A 68 5.14 3.06 -20.65
C VAL A 68 3.93 2.29 -20.11
N ALA A 69 3.04 1.82 -20.98
CA ALA A 69 1.85 1.08 -20.54
C ALA A 69 2.20 -0.34 -20.07
N THR A 70 3.15 -1.00 -20.74
CA THR A 70 3.65 -2.32 -20.34
C THR A 70 4.36 -2.24 -18.99
N ILE A 71 5.24 -1.26 -18.81
CA ILE A 71 5.94 -1.04 -17.53
C ILE A 71 4.94 -0.75 -16.42
N ALA A 72 3.95 0.12 -16.65
CA ALA A 72 2.89 0.40 -15.66
C ALA A 72 2.08 -0.85 -15.32
N SER A 73 1.78 -1.71 -16.29
CA SER A 73 1.10 -2.99 -16.03
C SER A 73 1.96 -3.93 -15.19
N SER A 74 3.25 -4.05 -15.49
CA SER A 74 4.19 -4.85 -14.69
C SER A 74 4.25 -4.38 -13.24
N ILE A 75 4.30 -3.07 -12.99
CA ILE A 75 4.28 -2.49 -11.64
C ILE A 75 2.97 -2.81 -10.94
N LYS A 76 1.82 -2.62 -11.61
CA LYS A 76 0.48 -2.94 -11.08
C LYS A 76 0.40 -4.42 -10.68
N ASP A 77 0.84 -5.32 -11.55
CA ASP A 77 0.75 -6.77 -11.33
C ASP A 77 1.65 -7.20 -10.17
N ALA A 78 2.88 -6.67 -10.10
CA ALA A 78 3.80 -6.93 -9.00
C ALA A 78 3.25 -6.47 -7.64
N ILE A 79 2.61 -5.29 -7.56
CA ILE A 79 2.00 -4.78 -6.33
C ILE A 79 0.81 -5.66 -5.93
N ASN A 80 -0.07 -6.02 -6.86
CA ASN A 80 -1.24 -6.84 -6.58
C ASN A 80 -0.90 -8.30 -6.25
N ALA A 81 0.27 -8.78 -6.65
CA ALA A 81 0.79 -10.10 -6.26
C ALA A 81 1.14 -10.19 -4.76
N VAL A 82 1.20 -9.07 -4.04
CA VAL A 82 1.49 -9.03 -2.60
C VAL A 82 0.23 -8.60 -1.81
N PRO A 83 -0.66 -9.54 -1.42
CA PRO A 83 -1.93 -9.22 -0.75
C PRO A 83 -1.77 -8.52 0.61
N ALA A 84 -0.61 -8.66 1.23
CA ALA A 84 -0.29 -8.01 2.51
C ALA A 84 -0.10 -6.50 2.41
N LEU A 85 0.10 -5.95 1.20
CA LEU A 85 0.25 -4.51 1.03
C LEU A 85 -1.04 -3.75 1.40
N PRO A 86 -0.90 -2.55 1.97
CA PRO A 86 -2.04 -1.70 2.33
C PRO A 86 -2.72 -1.03 1.13
N PHE A 87 -2.18 -1.19 -0.08
CA PHE A 87 -2.72 -0.66 -1.33
C PHE A 87 -3.09 -1.77 -2.31
N THR A 88 -4.03 -1.45 -3.20
CA THR A 88 -4.26 -2.14 -4.47
C THR A 88 -3.82 -1.24 -5.60
N ALA A 89 -3.42 -1.80 -6.73
CA ALA A 89 -2.95 -1.07 -7.89
C ALA A 89 -3.86 -1.26 -9.10
N SER A 90 -4.08 -0.17 -9.83
CA SER A 90 -4.66 -0.18 -11.20
C SER A 90 -3.72 0.57 -12.14
N SER A 91 -3.78 0.29 -13.43
CA SER A 91 -2.95 1.00 -14.42
C SER A 91 -3.76 1.44 -15.63
N SER A 92 -3.43 2.61 -16.16
CA SER A 92 -4.01 3.16 -17.40
C SER A 92 -3.00 4.08 -18.08
N ALA A 93 -2.71 3.82 -19.36
CA ALA A 93 -1.88 4.67 -20.22
C ALA A 93 -0.54 5.14 -19.60
N GLY A 94 0.16 4.25 -18.89
CA GLY A 94 1.44 4.57 -18.27
C GLY A 94 1.33 5.13 -16.83
N VAL A 95 0.12 5.35 -16.32
CA VAL A 95 -0.11 5.77 -14.93
C VAL A 95 -0.56 4.57 -14.10
N VAL A 96 0.13 4.32 -13.00
CA VAL A 96 -0.29 3.37 -11.97
C VAL A 96 -0.91 4.15 -10.83
N THR A 97 -2.15 3.81 -10.47
CA THR A 97 -2.86 4.38 -9.33
C THR A 97 -2.91 3.34 -8.21
N LEU A 98 -2.28 3.67 -7.10
CA LEU A 98 -2.37 2.92 -5.86
C LEU A 98 -3.53 3.45 -5.05
N THR A 99 -4.46 2.59 -4.64
CA THR A 99 -5.60 2.95 -3.81
C THR A 99 -5.49 2.21 -2.48
N ALA A 100 -5.53 2.94 -1.38
CA ALA A 100 -5.51 2.34 -0.05
C ALA A 100 -6.69 1.36 0.11
N ARG A 101 -6.43 0.20 0.73
CA ARG A 101 -7.46 -0.83 0.94
C ARG A 101 -8.54 -0.41 1.92
N HIS A 102 -8.22 0.55 2.77
CA HIS A 102 -9.14 1.07 3.79
C HIS A 102 -9.34 2.57 3.58
N LYS A 103 -10.56 3.01 3.77
CA LYS A 103 -10.94 4.42 3.78
C LYS A 103 -10.46 5.09 5.07
N GLY A 104 -10.44 6.42 5.07
CA GLY A 104 -10.03 7.20 6.22
C GLY A 104 -8.61 7.74 6.11
N LEU A 105 -8.13 8.34 7.18
CA LEU A 105 -6.84 9.03 7.21
C LEU A 105 -5.63 8.09 7.20
N CYS A 106 -5.81 6.82 7.55
CA CYS A 106 -4.72 5.85 7.73
C CYS A 106 -3.87 5.61 6.47
N GLY A 107 -4.42 5.85 5.28
CA GLY A 107 -3.69 5.71 4.03
C GLY A 107 -2.79 6.88 3.67
N ASN A 108 -2.99 8.05 4.28
CA ASN A 108 -2.30 9.30 3.89
C ASN A 108 -0.81 9.29 4.24
N GLU A 109 -0.43 8.59 5.29
CA GLU A 109 0.94 8.60 5.83
C GLU A 109 1.77 7.39 5.39
N ILE A 110 1.20 6.52 4.55
CA ILE A 110 1.94 5.36 4.05
C ILE A 110 2.88 5.82 2.93
N PRO A 111 4.20 5.82 3.15
CA PRO A 111 5.14 6.29 2.15
C PRO A 111 5.21 5.32 0.97
N VAL A 112 5.25 5.89 -0.22
CA VAL A 112 5.55 5.16 -1.47
C VAL A 112 6.79 5.78 -2.08
N SER A 113 7.81 4.98 -2.33
CA SER A 113 9.08 5.43 -2.92
C SER A 113 9.61 4.44 -3.94
N LEU A 114 10.51 4.91 -4.79
CA LEU A 114 11.21 4.10 -5.78
C LEU A 114 12.68 3.98 -5.38
N ASN A 115 13.26 2.81 -5.61
CA ASN A 115 14.70 2.58 -5.46
C ASN A 115 15.27 3.18 -4.17
N TYR A 116 14.68 2.84 -3.03
CA TYR A 116 14.97 3.45 -1.73
C TYR A 116 16.46 3.40 -1.36
N TYR A 117 17.15 2.32 -1.70
CA TYR A 117 18.58 2.18 -1.44
C TYR A 117 19.48 2.78 -2.53
N GLY A 118 18.89 3.27 -3.63
CA GLY A 118 19.57 3.95 -4.70
C GLY A 118 20.71 3.14 -5.33
N PHE A 119 21.60 3.85 -6.01
CA PHE A 119 22.76 3.23 -6.70
C PHE A 119 23.66 2.40 -5.77
N GLY A 120 23.90 2.88 -4.56
CA GLY A 120 24.72 2.18 -3.56
C GLY A 120 24.12 0.83 -3.11
N GLY A 121 22.80 0.69 -3.18
CA GLY A 121 22.06 -0.55 -2.93
C GLY A 121 21.78 -1.37 -4.19
N GLY A 122 22.29 -0.98 -5.34
CA GLY A 122 22.06 -1.63 -6.61
C GLY A 122 20.64 -1.38 -7.17
N GLU A 123 19.95 -0.35 -6.68
CA GLU A 123 18.61 -0.01 -7.10
C GLU A 123 18.61 1.20 -8.02
N VAL A 124 18.55 0.95 -9.32
CA VAL A 124 18.50 1.97 -10.37
C VAL A 124 17.32 1.65 -11.30
N LEU A 125 16.67 2.68 -11.82
CA LEU A 125 15.69 2.47 -12.88
C LEU A 125 16.38 1.94 -14.15
N PRO A 126 15.74 1.03 -14.90
CA PRO A 126 16.24 0.63 -16.21
C PRO A 126 16.44 1.86 -17.11
N ALA A 127 17.46 1.84 -17.96
CA ALA A 127 17.75 2.96 -18.83
C ALA A 127 16.52 3.28 -19.72
N GLY A 128 16.29 4.58 -19.93
CA GLY A 128 15.13 5.11 -20.66
C GLY A 128 13.86 5.27 -19.81
N VAL A 129 13.73 4.54 -18.70
CA VAL A 129 12.55 4.60 -17.82
C VAL A 129 12.68 5.76 -16.84
N GLN A 130 11.63 6.56 -16.76
CA GLN A 130 11.46 7.57 -15.72
C GLN A 130 10.11 7.38 -15.05
N ILE A 131 10.06 7.50 -13.73
CA ILE A 131 8.81 7.34 -12.95
C ILE A 131 8.74 8.48 -11.94
N ALA A 132 7.65 9.23 -12.00
CA ALA A 132 7.31 10.24 -11.01
C ALA A 132 6.30 9.66 -10.02
N VAL A 133 6.55 9.85 -8.72
CA VAL A 133 5.61 9.49 -7.65
C VAL A 133 4.95 10.76 -7.15
N ALA A 134 3.63 10.76 -7.11
CA ALA A 134 2.85 11.90 -6.61
C ALA A 134 1.72 11.42 -5.69
N THR A 135 1.42 12.21 -4.66
CA THR A 135 0.23 12.04 -3.84
C THR A 135 -1.00 12.32 -4.71
N GLY A 136 -1.95 11.42 -4.71
CA GLY A 136 -3.24 11.60 -5.38
C GLY A 136 -4.29 12.21 -4.44
N THR A 137 -5.46 11.61 -4.36
CA THR A 137 -6.52 12.06 -3.44
C THR A 137 -6.19 11.63 -2.01
N ALA A 138 -6.32 12.57 -1.07
CA ALA A 138 -6.17 12.23 0.35
C ALA A 138 -7.35 11.36 0.83
N GLY A 139 -7.05 10.39 1.67
CA GLY A 139 -8.05 9.64 2.40
C GLY A 139 -8.76 10.53 3.41
N THR A 140 -10.07 10.36 3.57
CA THR A 140 -10.90 11.19 4.44
C THR A 140 -11.83 10.33 5.29
N GLY A 141 -12.32 10.92 6.38
CA GLY A 141 -13.23 10.29 7.32
C GLY A 141 -12.52 9.57 8.47
N ALA A 142 -13.24 9.46 9.57
CA ALA A 142 -12.81 8.73 10.76
C ALA A 142 -13.86 7.67 11.11
N PRO A 143 -13.47 6.53 11.72
CA PRO A 143 -14.43 5.56 12.21
C PRO A 143 -15.28 6.15 13.35
N VAL A 144 -16.56 5.76 13.41
CA VAL A 144 -17.46 6.16 14.50
C VAL A 144 -17.33 5.13 15.63
N LEU A 145 -16.72 5.52 16.73
CA LEU A 145 -16.41 4.63 17.85
C LEU A 145 -17.51 4.55 18.92
N THR A 146 -18.55 5.39 18.85
CA THR A 146 -19.61 5.48 19.87
C THR A 146 -20.26 4.12 20.16
N GLY A 147 -20.57 3.35 19.10
CA GLY A 147 -21.15 2.02 19.25
C GLY A 147 -20.18 0.99 19.85
N ALA A 148 -18.89 1.12 19.54
CA ALA A 148 -17.86 0.25 20.11
C ALA A 148 -17.69 0.52 21.63
N VAL A 149 -17.62 1.79 22.01
CA VAL A 149 -17.55 2.20 23.42
C VAL A 149 -18.79 1.71 24.20
N ALA A 150 -19.99 1.86 23.62
CA ALA A 150 -21.22 1.36 24.25
C ALA A 150 -21.23 -0.16 24.40
N ALA A 151 -20.62 -0.90 23.47
CA ALA A 151 -20.53 -2.35 23.53
C ALA A 151 -19.53 -2.87 24.59
N MET A 152 -18.62 -2.02 25.08
CA MET A 152 -17.71 -2.36 26.17
C MET A 152 -18.44 -2.43 27.52
N ALA A 153 -19.62 -1.77 27.62
CA ALA A 153 -20.42 -1.71 28.86
C ALA A 153 -19.58 -1.35 30.10
N ASP A 154 -19.85 -2.00 31.24
CA ASP A 154 -19.13 -1.82 32.50
C ASP A 154 -18.11 -2.95 32.76
N GLU A 155 -17.66 -3.63 31.71
CA GLU A 155 -16.65 -4.68 31.85
C GLU A 155 -15.31 -4.10 32.33
N PRO A 156 -14.72 -4.64 33.41
CA PRO A 156 -13.40 -4.24 33.85
C PRO A 156 -12.34 -4.82 32.91
N PHE A 157 -11.64 -3.96 32.18
CA PHE A 157 -10.49 -4.36 31.37
C PHE A 157 -9.20 -4.04 32.13
N ASP A 158 -8.31 -5.01 32.27
CA ASP A 158 -6.95 -4.80 32.77
C ASP A 158 -6.07 -4.25 31.64
N TYR A 159 -5.27 -3.23 31.97
CA TYR A 159 -4.39 -2.52 31.01
C TYR A 159 -2.93 -2.91 31.23
#